data_4636acc480f48b2faacec997f9dcc61b
#
_entry.id   4636acc480f48b2faacec997f9dcc61b
#
_cell.length_a   1.000
_cell.length_b   1.000
_cell.length_c   1.000
_cell.angle_alpha   90.00
_cell.angle_beta   90.00
_cell.angle_gamma   90.00
#
_symmetry.space_group_name_H-M   'P 1'
#
loop_
_entity.id
_entity.type
_entity.pdbx_description
1 polymer ?
#
loop_
_entity_poly.entity_id
_entity_poly.type
_entity_poly.pdbx_seq_one_letter_code
_entity_poly.pdbx_strand_id
1 'polypeptide(L)'
;MKKIDIHLHAALDPVPGTEKFKISTGEEMLAHLEELQIEKAIVMSSGETEGAMASVSGNQKCRELARRFPKKYVWMCNLDENCEETIEERLREYQRQGTVGIGEFMICRKINHPFVQAVFQAAEKLGMPILFHMSPQEGYEYGIVDEPGLPMLEEALEKYPGLKFIGTVSRSGMKSVRMRSRI
;
A
#
# COMPACT_ATOMS: atom_id res chain seq x y z
N MET A 1 3.27 -11.54 -23.26
CA MET A 1 3.50 -11.99 -21.87
C MET A 1 2.50 -11.25 -21.00
N LYS A 2 1.72 -11.94 -20.20
CA LYS A 2 0.75 -11.31 -19.28
C LYS A 2 1.49 -10.57 -18.16
N LYS A 3 1.05 -9.38 -17.84
CA LYS A 3 1.65 -8.50 -16.84
C LYS A 3 0.69 -8.32 -15.67
N ILE A 4 1.24 -8.06 -14.50
CA ILE A 4 0.50 -7.65 -13.30
C ILE A 4 1.06 -6.30 -12.85
N ASP A 5 0.18 -5.31 -12.69
CA ASP A 5 0.53 -4.06 -12.04
C ASP A 5 0.31 -4.22 -10.52
N ILE A 6 1.38 -4.11 -9.76
CA ILE A 6 1.32 -4.32 -8.30
C ILE A 6 1.13 -3.02 -7.50
N HIS A 7 1.05 -1.86 -8.16
CA HIS A 7 0.93 -0.58 -7.47
C HIS A 7 0.14 0.43 -8.31
N LEU A 8 -1.16 0.45 -8.13
CA LEU A 8 -2.08 1.34 -8.84
C LEU A 8 -2.92 2.15 -7.86
N HIS A 9 -3.04 3.46 -8.11
CA HIS A 9 -4.03 4.32 -7.45
C HIS A 9 -5.13 4.66 -8.44
N ALA A 10 -6.37 4.41 -8.04
CA ALA A 10 -7.55 4.73 -8.84
C ALA A 10 -8.70 5.19 -7.95
N ALA A 11 -9.46 6.18 -8.41
CA ALA A 11 -10.69 6.56 -7.76
C ALA A 11 -11.83 5.59 -8.13
N LEU A 12 -12.80 5.42 -7.24
CA LEU A 12 -14.03 4.70 -7.55
C LEU A 12 -14.96 5.54 -8.44
N ASP A 13 -15.12 6.81 -8.07
CA ASP A 13 -16.00 7.77 -8.72
C ASP A 13 -15.17 8.97 -9.25
N PRO A 14 -15.63 9.68 -10.28
CA PRO A 14 -14.94 10.86 -10.78
C PRO A 14 -14.70 11.91 -9.69
N VAL A 15 -13.47 12.40 -9.61
CA VAL A 15 -13.06 13.42 -8.64
C VAL A 15 -12.66 14.67 -9.40
N PRO A 16 -13.09 15.87 -8.95
CA PRO A 16 -12.61 17.11 -9.54
C PRO A 16 -11.08 17.18 -9.47
N GLY A 17 -10.43 17.16 -10.62
CA GLY A 17 -8.98 17.31 -10.71
C GLY A 17 -8.54 18.75 -10.54
N THR A 18 -7.32 18.98 -10.11
CA THR A 18 -6.63 20.26 -10.19
C THR A 18 -5.59 20.20 -11.31
N GLU A 19 -5.03 21.33 -11.73
CA GLU A 19 -3.92 21.34 -12.72
C GLU A 19 -2.70 20.52 -12.28
N LYS A 20 -2.53 20.37 -10.96
CA LYS A 20 -1.36 19.67 -10.37
C LYS A 20 -1.63 18.22 -9.96
N PHE A 21 -2.91 17.87 -9.81
CA PHE A 21 -3.29 16.53 -9.33
C PHE A 21 -4.57 16.06 -10.00
N LYS A 22 -4.48 14.94 -10.69
CA LYS A 22 -5.62 14.24 -11.29
C LYS A 22 -5.49 12.76 -10.98
N ILE A 23 -6.56 12.17 -10.44
CA ILE A 23 -6.68 10.73 -10.28
C ILE A 23 -7.79 10.23 -11.22
N SER A 24 -7.49 9.25 -12.05
CA SER A 24 -8.46 8.61 -12.94
C SER A 24 -9.29 7.59 -12.17
N THR A 25 -10.52 7.37 -12.61
CA THR A 25 -11.32 6.27 -12.10
C THR A 25 -10.79 4.94 -12.60
N GLY A 26 -11.05 3.87 -11.83
CA GLY A 26 -10.68 2.54 -12.28
C GLY A 26 -11.39 2.14 -13.59
N GLU A 27 -12.58 2.67 -13.88
CA GLU A 27 -13.29 2.41 -15.13
C GLU A 27 -12.59 3.08 -16.32
N GLU A 28 -12.18 4.34 -16.19
CA GLU A 28 -11.40 5.07 -17.20
C GLU A 28 -10.07 4.38 -17.54
N MET A 29 -9.47 3.70 -16.56
CA MET A 29 -8.17 3.02 -16.73
C MET A 29 -8.27 1.69 -17.46
N LEU A 30 -9.45 1.07 -17.59
CA LEU A 30 -9.59 -0.28 -18.16
C LEU A 30 -8.99 -0.42 -19.57
N ALA A 31 -9.27 0.53 -20.45
CA ALA A 31 -8.78 0.51 -21.82
C ALA A 31 -7.24 0.60 -21.88
N HIS A 32 -6.63 1.44 -21.04
CA HIS A 32 -5.18 1.57 -20.96
C HIS A 32 -4.51 0.32 -20.38
N LEU A 33 -5.13 -0.30 -19.38
CA LEU A 33 -4.63 -1.56 -18.81
C LEU A 33 -4.67 -2.70 -19.84
N GLU A 34 -5.67 -2.72 -20.72
CA GLU A 34 -5.75 -3.69 -21.80
C GLU A 34 -4.70 -3.42 -22.89
N GLU A 35 -4.54 -2.18 -23.32
CA GLU A 35 -3.50 -1.77 -24.27
C GLU A 35 -2.10 -2.15 -23.80
N LEU A 36 -1.83 -1.94 -22.50
CA LEU A 36 -0.56 -2.31 -21.86
C LEU A 36 -0.42 -3.80 -21.56
N GLN A 37 -1.42 -4.62 -21.88
CA GLN A 37 -1.47 -6.07 -21.62
C GLN A 37 -1.36 -6.39 -20.10
N ILE A 38 -1.91 -5.53 -19.25
CA ILE A 38 -1.99 -5.76 -17.82
C ILE A 38 -3.22 -6.62 -17.54
N GLU A 39 -2.98 -7.85 -17.08
CA GLU A 39 -4.04 -8.82 -16.78
C GLU A 39 -4.75 -8.48 -15.46
N LYS A 40 -3.96 -8.14 -14.45
CA LYS A 40 -4.43 -7.74 -13.12
C LYS A 40 -3.73 -6.48 -12.66
N ALA A 41 -4.45 -5.65 -11.94
CA ALA A 41 -3.88 -4.50 -11.24
C ALA A 41 -4.31 -4.56 -9.77
N ILE A 42 -3.36 -4.25 -8.89
CA ILE A 42 -3.60 -4.15 -7.46
C ILE A 42 -3.87 -2.69 -7.12
N VAL A 43 -5.10 -2.38 -6.69
CA VAL A 43 -5.48 -1.04 -6.28
C VAL A 43 -5.07 -0.82 -4.83
N MET A 44 -4.26 0.20 -4.60
CA MET A 44 -3.77 0.60 -3.29
C MET A 44 -4.77 1.50 -2.58
N SER A 45 -5.05 1.17 -1.32
CA SER A 45 -5.82 2.05 -0.47
C SER A 45 -4.97 3.23 0.01
N SER A 46 -5.57 4.42 0.02
CA SER A 46 -4.95 5.67 0.51
C SER A 46 -5.31 6.00 1.96
N GLY A 47 -5.95 5.08 2.67
CA GLY A 47 -6.35 5.24 4.07
C GLY A 47 -7.50 4.32 4.43
N GLU A 48 -7.69 4.08 5.70
CA GLU A 48 -8.80 3.25 6.19
C GLU A 48 -10.09 4.06 6.28
N THR A 49 -10.10 5.06 7.16
CA THR A 49 -11.22 5.95 7.40
C THR A 49 -10.81 7.42 7.39
N GLU A 50 -9.56 7.71 7.70
CA GLU A 50 -9.02 9.05 7.86
C GLU A 50 -8.22 9.52 6.65
N GLY A 51 -8.05 10.83 6.56
CA GLY A 51 -7.28 11.49 5.50
C GLY A 51 -8.11 11.88 4.28
N ALA A 52 -7.69 12.96 3.63
CA ALA A 52 -8.39 13.53 2.49
C ALA A 52 -8.56 12.57 1.30
N MET A 53 -7.62 11.64 1.14
CA MET A 53 -7.64 10.66 0.05
C MET A 53 -8.45 9.40 0.38
N ALA A 54 -8.74 9.11 1.66
CA ALA A 54 -9.55 7.95 2.03
C ALA A 54 -10.97 8.01 1.46
N SER A 55 -11.55 9.21 1.32
CA SER A 55 -12.85 9.42 0.66
C SER A 55 -12.83 9.15 -0.85
N VAL A 56 -11.66 9.18 -1.48
CA VAL A 56 -11.46 9.00 -2.93
C VAL A 56 -11.06 7.57 -3.25
N SER A 57 -10.06 7.03 -2.55
CA SER A 57 -9.44 5.74 -2.79
C SER A 57 -9.09 4.98 -1.49
N GLY A 58 -9.90 5.15 -0.43
CA GLY A 58 -9.76 4.39 0.81
C GLY A 58 -10.24 2.94 0.70
N ASN A 59 -10.13 2.20 1.80
CA ASN A 59 -10.44 0.76 1.85
C ASN A 59 -11.79 0.40 1.23
N GLN A 60 -12.85 1.11 1.60
CA GLN A 60 -14.19 0.86 1.07
C GLN A 60 -14.27 1.06 -0.45
N LYS A 61 -13.63 2.12 -0.96
CA LYS A 61 -13.63 2.47 -2.39
C LYS A 61 -12.82 1.45 -3.21
N CYS A 62 -11.64 1.07 -2.73
CA CYS A 62 -10.79 0.06 -3.38
C CYS A 62 -11.48 -1.31 -3.43
N ARG A 63 -12.13 -1.73 -2.33
CA ARG A 63 -12.91 -2.96 -2.27
C ARG A 63 -14.06 -2.93 -3.28
N GLU A 64 -14.82 -1.83 -3.33
CA GLU A 64 -15.93 -1.69 -4.27
C GLU A 64 -15.47 -1.70 -5.72
N LEU A 65 -14.33 -1.06 -6.03
CA LEU A 65 -13.75 -1.10 -7.36
C LEU A 65 -13.37 -2.52 -7.77
N ALA A 66 -12.73 -3.27 -6.88
CA ALA A 66 -12.40 -4.68 -7.12
C ALA A 66 -13.66 -5.55 -7.29
N ARG A 67 -14.73 -5.25 -6.56
CA ARG A 67 -16.02 -5.94 -6.70
C ARG A 67 -16.71 -5.64 -8.04
N ARG A 68 -16.64 -4.40 -8.54
CA ARG A 68 -17.21 -3.99 -9.84
C ARG A 68 -16.47 -4.64 -11.02
N PHE A 69 -15.15 -4.77 -10.91
CA PHE A 69 -14.29 -5.28 -11.99
C PHE A 69 -13.40 -6.45 -11.52
N PRO A 70 -13.97 -7.58 -11.06
CA PRO A 70 -13.22 -8.66 -10.39
C PRO A 70 -12.24 -9.39 -11.32
N LYS A 71 -12.41 -9.26 -12.63
CA LYS A 71 -11.48 -9.83 -13.62
C LYS A 71 -10.21 -8.97 -13.77
N LYS A 72 -10.26 -7.69 -13.41
CA LYS A 72 -9.18 -6.73 -13.61
C LYS A 72 -8.52 -6.31 -12.29
N TYR A 73 -9.29 -5.97 -11.27
CA TYR A 73 -8.77 -5.42 -10.03
C TYR A 73 -8.82 -6.40 -8.86
N VAL A 74 -7.77 -6.34 -8.05
CA VAL A 74 -7.72 -6.77 -6.68
C VAL A 74 -7.27 -5.58 -5.83
N TRP A 75 -7.37 -5.63 -4.52
CA TRP A 75 -7.10 -4.47 -3.68
C TRP A 75 -6.23 -4.81 -2.47
N MET A 76 -5.48 -3.82 -1.99
CA MET A 76 -4.80 -3.85 -0.71
C MET A 76 -5.44 -2.85 0.25
N CYS A 77 -5.53 -3.23 1.53
CA CYS A 77 -6.09 -2.39 2.58
C CYS A 77 -5.03 -1.47 3.19
N ASN A 78 -5.49 -0.43 3.87
CA ASN A 78 -4.66 0.42 4.72
C ASN A 78 -5.19 0.36 6.17
N LEU A 79 -4.42 0.89 7.11
CA LEU A 79 -4.74 0.92 8.53
C LEU A 79 -4.46 2.31 9.09
N ASP A 80 -5.40 2.84 9.84
CA ASP A 80 -5.24 4.08 10.61
C ASP A 80 -4.76 3.75 12.03
N GLU A 81 -4.00 4.67 12.63
CA GLU A 81 -3.39 4.48 13.97
C GLU A 81 -4.43 4.49 15.09
N ASN A 82 -5.48 5.29 14.93
CA ASN A 82 -6.48 5.56 15.95
C ASN A 82 -7.75 4.72 15.74
N CYS A 83 -7.71 3.44 16.08
CA CYS A 83 -8.88 2.56 16.05
C CYS A 83 -9.03 1.80 17.38
N GLU A 84 -10.27 1.56 17.80
CA GLU A 84 -10.58 0.80 19.02
C GLU A 84 -10.28 -0.70 18.83
N GLU A 85 -10.48 -1.23 17.63
CA GLU A 85 -10.21 -2.63 17.32
C GLU A 85 -8.71 -2.90 17.17
N THR A 86 -8.28 -4.11 17.52
CA THR A 86 -6.89 -4.51 17.34
C THR A 86 -6.52 -4.60 15.85
N ILE A 87 -5.25 -4.36 15.55
CA ILE A 87 -4.73 -4.45 14.17
C ILE A 87 -5.02 -5.83 13.58
N GLU A 88 -4.85 -6.92 14.36
CA GLU A 88 -5.07 -8.28 13.88
C GLU A 88 -6.55 -8.53 13.54
N GLU A 89 -7.48 -8.08 14.35
CA GLU A 89 -8.93 -8.22 14.08
C GLU A 89 -9.32 -7.48 12.81
N ARG A 90 -8.87 -6.26 12.65
CA ARG A 90 -9.12 -5.44 11.44
C ARG A 90 -8.54 -6.11 10.19
N LEU A 91 -7.30 -6.60 10.24
CA LEU A 91 -6.68 -7.30 9.10
C LEU A 91 -7.40 -8.61 8.76
N ARG A 92 -7.86 -9.38 9.76
CA ARG A 92 -8.69 -10.56 9.52
C ARG A 92 -10.01 -10.21 8.84
N GLU A 93 -10.63 -9.10 9.24
CA GLU A 93 -11.85 -8.63 8.58
C GLU A 93 -11.58 -8.24 7.12
N TYR A 94 -10.50 -7.50 6.84
CA TYR A 94 -10.14 -7.16 5.47
C TYR A 94 -9.77 -8.39 4.64
N GLN A 95 -9.14 -9.42 5.20
CA GLN A 95 -8.92 -10.69 4.52
C GLN A 95 -10.25 -11.35 4.13
N ARG A 96 -11.24 -11.38 5.04
CA ARG A 96 -12.60 -11.89 4.73
C ARG A 96 -13.27 -11.09 3.63
N GLN A 97 -12.96 -9.81 3.51
CA GLN A 97 -13.45 -8.93 2.45
C GLN A 97 -12.64 -9.03 1.14
N GLY A 98 -11.62 -9.88 1.08
CA GLY A 98 -10.87 -10.19 -0.14
C GLY A 98 -9.67 -9.30 -0.43
N THR A 99 -9.12 -8.58 0.57
CA THR A 99 -7.83 -7.89 0.39
C THR A 99 -6.70 -8.89 0.15
N VAL A 100 -5.74 -8.52 -0.68
CA VAL A 100 -4.56 -9.36 -0.99
C VAL A 100 -3.31 -8.95 -0.20
N GLY A 101 -3.38 -7.89 0.59
CA GLY A 101 -2.27 -7.38 1.39
C GLY A 101 -2.57 -6.01 1.99
N ILE A 102 -1.55 -5.38 2.53
CA ILE A 102 -1.59 -4.03 3.10
C ILE A 102 -0.84 -3.08 2.16
N GLY A 103 -1.47 -1.98 1.73
CA GLY A 103 -0.84 -0.99 0.84
C GLY A 103 -1.81 0.03 0.19
N GLU A 104 -1.30 1.19 -0.18
CA GLU A 104 0.06 1.65 0.09
C GLU A 104 0.16 2.15 1.54
N PHE A 105 1.01 1.53 2.34
CA PHE A 105 1.16 1.91 3.75
C PHE A 105 2.09 3.13 3.84
N MET A 106 1.49 4.29 4.12
CA MET A 106 2.11 5.62 4.00
C MET A 106 2.13 6.40 5.31
N ILE A 107 2.04 5.73 6.43
CA ILE A 107 2.04 6.40 7.73
C ILE A 107 3.38 7.11 7.97
N CYS A 108 3.32 8.41 8.35
CA CYS A 108 4.51 9.23 8.61
C CYS A 108 5.14 8.89 9.97
N ARG A 109 5.59 7.65 10.12
CA ARG A 109 6.23 7.11 11.33
C ARG A 109 7.51 6.38 10.98
N LYS A 110 8.46 6.35 11.91
CA LYS A 110 9.64 5.49 11.78
C LYS A 110 9.24 4.02 11.74
N ILE A 111 10.03 3.21 11.04
CA ILE A 111 9.81 1.75 10.96
C ILE A 111 9.71 1.11 12.34
N ASN A 112 10.52 1.55 13.31
CA ASN A 112 10.53 1.06 14.69
C ASN A 112 9.39 1.62 15.57
N HIS A 113 8.50 2.45 15.03
CA HIS A 113 7.35 2.97 15.77
C HIS A 113 6.42 1.80 16.21
N PRO A 114 5.89 1.81 17.46
CA PRO A 114 5.09 0.71 17.99
C PRO A 114 3.93 0.28 17.10
N PHE A 115 3.22 1.23 16.50
CA PHE A 115 2.12 0.94 15.58
C PHE A 115 2.62 0.22 14.32
N VAL A 116 3.70 0.69 13.69
CA VAL A 116 4.27 0.07 12.49
C VAL A 116 4.73 -1.36 12.79
N GLN A 117 5.38 -1.56 13.95
CA GLN A 117 5.82 -2.88 14.40
C GLN A 117 4.64 -3.82 14.67
N ALA A 118 3.54 -3.32 15.23
CA ALA A 118 2.34 -4.11 15.45
C ALA A 118 1.66 -4.50 14.12
N VAL A 119 1.67 -3.61 13.12
CA VAL A 119 1.20 -3.93 11.76
C VAL A 119 2.06 -5.02 11.14
N PHE A 120 3.39 -4.93 11.22
CA PHE A 120 4.30 -5.96 10.68
C PHE A 120 4.07 -7.32 11.34
N GLN A 121 3.96 -7.35 12.67
CA GLN A 121 3.70 -8.58 13.41
C GLN A 121 2.37 -9.23 13.01
N ALA A 122 1.31 -8.45 12.91
CA ALA A 122 0.00 -8.95 12.51
C ALA A 122 0.00 -9.40 11.04
N ALA A 123 0.64 -8.65 10.15
CA ALA A 123 0.78 -8.99 8.73
C ALA A 123 1.54 -10.31 8.53
N GLU A 124 2.67 -10.50 9.23
CA GLU A 124 3.41 -11.76 9.20
C GLU A 124 2.57 -12.94 9.67
N LYS A 125 1.92 -12.80 10.84
CA LYS A 125 1.04 -13.83 11.41
C LYS A 125 -0.09 -14.25 10.48
N LEU A 126 -0.61 -13.31 9.69
CA LEU A 126 -1.70 -13.53 8.75
C LEU A 126 -1.22 -13.87 7.33
N GLY A 127 0.08 -13.90 7.08
CA GLY A 127 0.67 -14.15 5.76
C GLY A 127 0.35 -13.06 4.73
N MET A 128 0.06 -11.84 5.18
CA MET A 128 -0.27 -10.70 4.32
C MET A 128 1.00 -9.97 3.88
N PRO A 129 1.25 -9.78 2.58
CA PRO A 129 2.32 -8.90 2.13
C PRO A 129 2.02 -7.45 2.50
N ILE A 130 3.06 -6.65 2.71
CA ILE A 130 2.95 -5.22 2.92
C ILE A 130 3.71 -4.45 1.85
N LEU A 131 3.00 -3.53 1.18
CA LEU A 131 3.58 -2.57 0.26
C LEU A 131 3.56 -1.20 0.93
N PHE A 132 4.71 -0.54 1.01
CA PHE A 132 4.86 0.73 1.70
C PHE A 132 5.70 1.73 0.91
N HIS A 133 5.41 3.00 1.10
CA HIS A 133 6.21 4.09 0.58
C HIS A 133 7.31 4.46 1.57
N MET A 134 8.55 4.55 1.08
CA MET A 134 9.69 5.01 1.90
C MET A 134 9.85 6.53 1.82
N SER A 135 9.91 7.16 2.98
CA SER A 135 10.28 8.57 3.10
C SER A 135 11.79 8.71 3.31
N PRO A 136 12.45 9.71 2.67
CA PRO A 136 13.89 9.89 2.79
C PRO A 136 14.35 10.44 4.14
N GLN A 137 13.45 11.01 4.95
CA GLN A 137 13.78 11.64 6.23
C GLN A 137 12.55 11.87 7.12
N GLU A 138 12.81 12.02 8.42
CA GLU A 138 11.79 12.40 9.40
C GLU A 138 11.21 13.80 9.09
N GLY A 139 9.91 13.96 9.32
CA GLY A 139 9.19 15.21 9.00
C GLY A 139 8.68 15.30 7.57
N TYR A 140 8.94 14.31 6.74
CA TYR A 140 8.28 14.19 5.44
C TYR A 140 6.80 13.79 5.65
N GLU A 141 5.90 14.44 4.92
CA GLU A 141 4.45 14.24 5.07
C GLU A 141 3.93 12.95 4.42
N TYR A 142 4.82 12.10 3.91
CA TYR A 142 4.44 10.94 3.10
C TYR A 142 5.42 9.78 3.27
N GLY A 143 4.92 8.61 3.63
CA GLY A 143 5.68 7.37 3.68
C GLY A 143 6.22 6.99 5.07
N ILE A 144 6.73 5.77 5.16
CA ILE A 144 7.41 5.25 6.35
C ILE A 144 8.85 5.78 6.37
N VAL A 145 9.32 6.18 7.55
CA VAL A 145 10.62 6.82 7.72
C VAL A 145 11.67 5.82 8.18
N ASP A 146 12.84 5.86 7.54
CA ASP A 146 14.07 5.21 7.97
C ASP A 146 15.25 6.19 7.91
N GLU A 147 16.36 5.80 8.47
CA GLU A 147 17.62 6.54 8.41
C GLU A 147 18.41 6.17 7.13
N PRO A 148 19.37 7.02 6.71
CA PRO A 148 20.23 6.68 5.58
C PRO A 148 20.94 5.33 5.77
N GLY A 149 20.82 4.46 4.78
CA GLY A 149 21.33 3.07 4.86
C GLY A 149 20.27 2.05 5.25
N LEU A 150 19.08 2.49 5.66
CA LEU A 150 17.90 1.65 5.99
C LEU A 150 18.13 0.66 7.15
N PRO A 151 18.75 1.09 8.27
CA PRO A 151 19.05 0.17 9.39
C PRO A 151 17.79 -0.41 10.03
N MET A 152 16.70 0.38 10.15
CA MET A 152 15.45 -0.10 10.75
C MET A 152 14.73 -1.08 9.83
N LEU A 153 14.85 -0.93 8.51
CA LEU A 153 14.33 -1.90 7.56
C LEU A 153 15.12 -3.21 7.63
N GLU A 154 16.45 -3.14 7.75
CA GLU A 154 17.28 -4.34 7.95
C GLU A 154 16.88 -5.09 9.22
N GLU A 155 16.71 -4.39 10.34
CA GLU A 155 16.21 -4.98 11.60
C GLU A 155 14.81 -5.59 11.42
N ALA A 156 13.90 -4.91 10.72
CA ALA A 156 12.56 -5.42 10.47
C ALA A 156 12.57 -6.70 9.60
N LEU A 157 13.44 -6.76 8.57
CA LEU A 157 13.61 -7.95 7.73
C LEU A 157 14.15 -9.15 8.53
N GLU A 158 15.01 -8.91 9.52
CA GLU A 158 15.51 -9.96 10.41
C GLU A 158 14.44 -10.40 11.42
N LYS A 159 13.67 -9.44 11.96
CA LYS A 159 12.67 -9.68 12.99
C LYS A 159 11.41 -10.38 12.45
N TYR A 160 11.04 -10.11 11.20
CA TYR A 160 9.85 -10.64 10.55
C TYR A 160 10.20 -11.43 9.27
N PRO A 161 10.87 -12.58 9.40
CA PRO A 161 11.39 -13.34 8.25
C PRO A 161 10.31 -13.94 7.35
N GLY A 162 9.09 -14.10 7.86
CA GLY A 162 7.92 -14.58 7.12
C GLY A 162 7.14 -13.48 6.40
N LEU A 163 7.40 -12.19 6.70
CA LEU A 163 6.70 -11.07 6.11
C LEU A 163 7.28 -10.72 4.74
N LYS A 164 6.43 -10.57 3.75
CA LYS A 164 6.82 -10.10 2.41
C LYS A 164 6.75 -8.58 2.37
N PHE A 165 7.90 -7.93 2.36
CA PHE A 165 8.05 -6.48 2.23
C PHE A 165 8.18 -6.06 0.77
N ILE A 166 7.40 -5.08 0.34
CA ILE A 166 7.46 -4.47 -0.99
C ILE A 166 7.65 -2.97 -0.77
N GLY A 167 8.86 -2.48 -1.01
CA GLY A 167 9.20 -1.06 -0.87
C GLY A 167 9.01 -0.30 -2.17
N THR A 168 8.33 0.85 -2.10
CA THR A 168 8.26 1.82 -3.19
C THR A 168 8.97 3.11 -2.79
N VAL A 169 9.60 3.77 -3.75
CA VAL A 169 10.33 5.02 -3.54
C VAL A 169 10.02 6.01 -4.64
N SER A 170 9.76 7.25 -4.27
CA SER A 170 9.69 8.31 -5.27
C SER A 170 11.08 8.61 -5.82
N ARG A 171 11.15 8.88 -7.12
CA ARG A 171 12.39 9.05 -7.91
C ARG A 171 13.33 10.17 -7.42
N SER A 172 12.93 10.96 -6.45
CA SER A 172 13.59 12.22 -6.07
C SER A 172 14.63 12.13 -4.95
N GLY A 173 15.18 10.97 -4.60
CA GLY A 173 16.17 11.00 -3.53
C GLY A 173 16.97 9.76 -3.17
N MET A 174 16.72 8.60 -3.70
CA MET A 174 17.50 7.43 -3.32
C MET A 174 18.61 7.10 -4.34
N LYS A 175 19.86 7.25 -3.92
CA LYS A 175 20.98 6.52 -4.51
C LYS A 175 20.68 5.02 -4.31
N SER A 176 20.82 4.22 -5.36
CA SER A 176 20.48 2.80 -5.41
C SER A 176 20.90 2.03 -4.14
N VAL A 177 19.93 1.50 -3.44
CA VAL A 177 20.17 0.53 -2.36
C VAL A 177 20.39 -0.83 -3.03
N ARG A 178 21.58 -1.38 -2.89
CA ARG A 178 21.85 -2.78 -3.26
C ARG A 178 21.22 -3.68 -2.21
N MET A 179 20.05 -4.21 -2.48
CA MET A 179 19.56 -5.34 -1.69
C MET A 179 20.52 -6.51 -1.88
N ARG A 180 21.14 -6.95 -0.79
CA ARG A 180 21.85 -8.23 -0.78
C ARG A 180 20.80 -9.34 -0.75
N SER A 181 20.53 -9.96 -1.91
CA SER A 181 19.81 -11.22 -1.94
C SER A 181 20.67 -12.27 -1.22
N ARG A 182 20.23 -12.74 -0.06
CA ARG A 182 20.67 -14.04 0.44
C ARG A 182 19.77 -15.08 -0.23
N ILE A 183 20.32 -15.77 -1.22
CA ILE A 183 19.82 -17.04 -1.75
C ILE A 183 20.19 -18.14 -0.75
#